data_f5373d2df7c0da44911ea7756ddf80a8
#
_entry.id   f5373d2df7c0da44911ea7756ddf80a8
#
_cell.length_a   1.000
_cell.length_b   1.000
_cell.length_c   1.000
_cell.angle_alpha   90.00
_cell.angle_beta   90.00
_cell.angle_gamma   90.00
#
_symmetry.space_group_name_H-M   'P 1'
#
loop_
_entity.id
_entity.type
_entity.pdbx_description
1 polymer ?
#
loop_
_entity_poly.entity_id
_entity_poly.type
_entity_poly.pdbx_seq_one_letter_code
_entity_poly.pdbx_strand_id
1 'polypeptide(L)'
;MKPQYQIHPFSGEASEDQLQSIYDLNQANTPEVGSLNSMAHLKQLIDLSAYNLFVLSSKEIVGFIICMREGSSYQSENYKFFSQRLKKFLYVDRVAINEPHRRMGLGQAIYKDIFAQASNNDLPIALEVNTLPLNQPSLKFHEKMGFDRVGVKDFDDRSVAYFIK
;
A
#
# COMPACT_ATOMS: atom_id res chain seq x y z
N MET A 1 -19.82 -19.83 -7.75
CA MET A 1 -18.44 -19.72 -8.27
C MET A 1 -17.66 -18.70 -7.44
N LYS A 2 -16.44 -19.06 -7.07
CA LYS A 2 -15.56 -18.06 -6.44
C LYS A 2 -15.14 -17.05 -7.50
N PRO A 3 -15.12 -15.73 -7.17
CA PRO A 3 -14.63 -14.73 -8.12
C PRO A 3 -13.20 -15.07 -8.53
N GLN A 4 -12.91 -14.94 -9.81
CA GLN A 4 -11.56 -15.11 -10.31
C GLN A 4 -10.84 -13.76 -10.24
N TYR A 5 -9.74 -13.71 -9.51
CA TYR A 5 -8.91 -12.54 -9.36
C TYR A 5 -7.64 -12.66 -10.19
N GLN A 6 -7.23 -11.56 -10.80
CA GLN A 6 -5.98 -11.46 -11.54
C GLN A 6 -5.17 -10.29 -10.98
N ILE A 7 -3.90 -10.54 -10.68
CA ILE A 7 -2.98 -9.50 -10.17
C ILE A 7 -2.06 -9.07 -11.30
N HIS A 8 -2.00 -7.77 -11.53
CA HIS A 8 -1.19 -7.18 -12.60
C HIS A 8 -0.28 -6.07 -12.07
N PRO A 9 0.99 -6.03 -12.49
CA PRO A 9 1.83 -4.86 -12.25
C PRO A 9 1.34 -3.67 -13.06
N PHE A 10 1.55 -2.46 -12.55
CA PHE A 10 1.27 -1.23 -13.28
C PHE A 10 2.30 -0.14 -12.99
N SER A 11 2.35 0.85 -13.88
CA SER A 11 3.22 2.00 -13.81
C SER A 11 2.46 3.24 -14.32
N GLY A 12 3.18 4.34 -14.56
CA GLY A 12 2.61 5.55 -15.17
C GLY A 12 2.01 5.35 -16.56
N GLU A 13 2.25 4.20 -17.19
CA GLU A 13 1.66 3.85 -18.50
C GLU A 13 0.26 3.21 -18.38
N ALA A 14 -0.28 3.06 -17.17
CA ALA A 14 -1.65 2.60 -16.97
C ALA A 14 -2.64 3.52 -17.70
N SER A 15 -3.73 2.96 -18.21
CA SER A 15 -4.75 3.75 -18.92
C SER A 15 -5.44 4.75 -17.99
N GLU A 16 -6.00 5.81 -18.57
CA GLU A 16 -6.76 6.81 -17.81
C GLU A 16 -7.93 6.17 -17.04
N ASP A 17 -8.60 5.17 -17.62
CA ASP A 17 -9.70 4.45 -16.94
C ASP A 17 -9.17 3.63 -15.76
N GLN A 18 -8.01 2.99 -15.88
CA GLN A 18 -7.37 2.27 -14.78
C GLN A 18 -6.94 3.24 -13.67
N LEU A 19 -6.34 4.36 -14.02
CA LEU A 19 -5.93 5.38 -13.05
C LEU A 19 -7.14 5.97 -12.33
N GLN A 20 -8.25 6.22 -13.04
CA GLN A 20 -9.47 6.71 -12.43
C GLN A 20 -10.05 5.68 -11.44
N SER A 21 -10.05 4.41 -11.79
CA SER A 21 -10.52 3.34 -10.90
C SER A 21 -9.66 3.25 -9.62
N ILE A 22 -8.35 3.36 -9.76
CA ILE A 22 -7.41 3.37 -8.62
C ILE A 22 -7.66 4.61 -7.74
N TYR A 23 -7.82 5.78 -8.37
CA TYR A 23 -8.14 7.02 -7.65
C TYR A 23 -9.43 6.89 -6.84
N ASP A 24 -10.50 6.43 -7.47
CA ASP A 24 -11.81 6.28 -6.83
C ASP A 24 -11.74 5.28 -5.67
N LEU A 25 -11.03 4.17 -5.87
CA LEU A 25 -10.81 3.15 -4.83
C LEU A 25 -10.03 3.71 -3.65
N ASN A 26 -8.99 4.53 -3.91
CA ASN A 26 -8.25 5.21 -2.85
C ASN A 26 -9.17 6.10 -2.02
N GLN A 27 -9.95 6.94 -2.68
CA GLN A 27 -10.84 7.90 -1.99
C GLN A 27 -11.93 7.19 -1.18
N ALA A 28 -12.40 6.04 -1.63
CA ALA A 28 -13.37 5.22 -0.91
C ALA A 28 -12.78 4.54 0.35
N ASN A 29 -11.46 4.51 0.49
CA ASN A 29 -10.75 3.88 1.61
C ASN A 29 -10.07 4.89 2.54
N THR A 30 -10.42 6.16 2.45
CA THR A 30 -9.97 7.15 3.42
C THR A 30 -10.83 7.09 4.69
N PRO A 31 -10.28 7.38 5.88
CA PRO A 31 -8.93 7.87 6.19
C PRO A 31 -7.86 6.80 6.36
N GLU A 32 -8.16 5.52 6.23
CA GLU A 32 -7.21 4.41 6.44
C GLU A 32 -6.02 4.52 5.47
N VAL A 33 -6.28 4.92 4.22
CA VAL A 33 -5.25 5.43 3.30
C VAL A 33 -5.36 6.94 3.20
N GLY A 34 -4.24 7.62 2.99
CA GLY A 34 -4.25 9.07 2.81
C GLY A 34 -5.06 9.48 1.58
N SER A 35 -5.89 10.52 1.70
CA SER A 35 -6.65 11.02 0.55
C SER A 35 -5.71 11.59 -0.51
N LEU A 36 -6.14 11.52 -1.77
CA LEU A 36 -5.47 12.12 -2.90
C LEU A 36 -6.11 13.46 -3.23
N ASN A 37 -5.29 14.48 -3.49
CA ASN A 37 -5.79 15.81 -3.80
C ASN A 37 -6.36 15.92 -5.21
N SER A 38 -5.84 15.08 -6.13
CA SER A 38 -6.18 15.13 -7.54
C SER A 38 -5.63 13.90 -8.26
N MET A 39 -6.03 13.71 -9.51
CA MET A 39 -5.40 12.70 -10.38
C MET A 39 -3.91 12.97 -10.58
N ALA A 40 -3.49 14.24 -10.66
CA ALA A 40 -2.08 14.61 -10.74
C ALA A 40 -1.29 14.14 -9.53
N HIS A 41 -1.88 14.17 -8.33
CA HIS A 41 -1.27 13.63 -7.11
C HIS A 41 -1.05 12.12 -7.21
N LEU A 42 -2.04 11.37 -7.71
CA LEU A 42 -1.88 9.93 -7.94
C LEU A 42 -0.75 9.64 -8.93
N LYS A 43 -0.71 10.35 -10.05
CA LYS A 43 0.34 10.20 -11.07
C LYS A 43 1.73 10.49 -10.48
N GLN A 44 1.85 11.53 -9.65
CA GLN A 44 3.10 11.84 -8.95
C GLN A 44 3.55 10.70 -8.03
N LEU A 45 2.63 10.11 -7.26
CA LEU A 45 2.96 8.95 -6.41
C LEU A 45 3.44 7.77 -7.23
N ILE A 46 2.80 7.50 -8.36
CA ILE A 46 3.21 6.41 -9.26
C ILE A 46 4.60 6.68 -9.84
N ASP A 47 4.89 7.92 -10.22
CA ASP A 47 6.21 8.31 -10.72
C ASP A 47 7.32 8.15 -9.66
N LEU A 48 7.00 8.37 -8.39
CA LEU A 48 7.92 8.18 -7.27
C LEU A 48 8.04 6.72 -6.83
N SER A 49 7.12 5.86 -7.27
CA SER A 49 7.04 4.47 -6.86
C SER A 49 8.01 3.57 -7.61
N ALA A 50 8.21 2.38 -7.08
CA ALA A 50 9.08 1.37 -7.67
C ALA A 50 8.35 0.08 -8.03
N TYR A 51 7.28 -0.27 -7.32
CA TYR A 51 6.57 -1.52 -7.55
C TYR A 51 5.10 -1.37 -7.16
N ASN A 52 4.22 -1.57 -8.14
CA ASN A 52 2.78 -1.38 -7.95
C ASN A 52 2.02 -2.54 -8.58
N LEU A 53 0.93 -2.94 -7.91
CA LEU A 53 0.02 -3.96 -8.41
C LEU A 53 -1.42 -3.48 -8.32
N PHE A 54 -2.26 -3.91 -9.25
CA PHE A 54 -3.71 -3.85 -9.08
C PHE A 54 -4.33 -5.25 -9.24
N VAL A 55 -5.51 -5.42 -8.68
CA VAL A 55 -6.28 -6.66 -8.74
C VAL A 55 -7.53 -6.44 -9.60
N LEU A 56 -7.70 -7.28 -10.61
CA LEU A 56 -8.91 -7.32 -11.43
C LEU A 56 -9.85 -8.43 -10.95
N SER A 57 -11.12 -8.11 -10.89
CA SER A 57 -12.23 -9.06 -10.80
C SER A 57 -13.19 -8.75 -11.94
N SER A 58 -13.36 -9.65 -12.88
CA SER A 58 -14.30 -9.49 -14.02
C SER A 58 -14.12 -8.21 -14.83
N LYS A 59 -12.96 -7.63 -14.97
CA LYS A 59 -12.61 -6.36 -15.64
C LYS A 59 -12.66 -5.12 -14.75
N GLU A 60 -13.05 -5.23 -13.49
CA GLU A 60 -13.00 -4.12 -12.54
C GLU A 60 -11.76 -4.20 -11.65
N ILE A 61 -11.14 -3.06 -11.38
CA ILE A 61 -10.07 -2.97 -10.40
C ILE A 61 -10.71 -2.95 -9.01
N VAL A 62 -10.42 -3.97 -8.22
CA VAL A 62 -10.99 -4.16 -6.87
C VAL A 62 -9.98 -4.02 -5.75
N GLY A 63 -8.72 -3.83 -6.08
CA GLY A 63 -7.66 -3.60 -5.12
C GLY A 63 -6.41 -3.07 -5.79
N PHE A 64 -5.52 -2.42 -5.02
CA PHE A 64 -4.21 -1.99 -5.50
C PHE A 64 -3.23 -1.81 -4.35
N ILE A 65 -1.95 -1.78 -4.68
CA ILE A 65 -0.86 -1.44 -3.77
C ILE A 65 0.17 -0.59 -4.50
N ILE A 66 0.71 0.41 -3.81
CA ILE A 66 1.79 1.27 -4.31
C ILE A 66 2.95 1.20 -3.33
N CYS A 67 4.15 0.86 -3.84
CA CYS A 67 5.36 0.70 -3.04
C CYS A 67 6.50 1.57 -3.57
N MET A 68 7.28 2.13 -2.65
CA MET A 68 8.49 2.91 -2.91
C MET A 68 9.74 2.12 -2.52
N ARG A 69 10.85 2.43 -3.16
CA ARG A 69 12.18 1.97 -2.77
C ARG A 69 12.94 3.09 -2.05
N GLU A 70 14.07 2.73 -1.44
CA GLU A 70 15.03 3.69 -0.91
C GLU A 70 15.49 4.67 -2.00
N GLY A 71 15.87 5.87 -1.61
CA GLY A 71 16.36 6.89 -2.54
C GLY A 71 15.29 7.65 -3.31
N SER A 72 14.01 7.37 -3.05
CA SER A 72 12.92 8.18 -3.62
C SER A 72 12.92 9.59 -3.00
N SER A 73 12.54 10.59 -3.80
CA SER A 73 12.32 11.95 -3.33
C SER A 73 10.98 12.15 -2.63
N TYR A 74 10.31 11.07 -2.27
CA TYR A 74 9.01 11.11 -1.58
C TYR A 74 9.12 11.84 -0.24
N GLN A 75 8.24 12.82 0.00
CA GLN A 75 8.32 13.72 1.15
C GLN A 75 7.48 13.27 2.35
N SER A 76 6.91 12.07 2.31
CA SER A 76 6.14 11.52 3.45
C SER A 76 7.02 11.38 4.69
N GLU A 77 6.54 11.87 5.83
CA GLU A 77 7.19 11.70 7.13
C GLU A 77 7.33 10.21 7.51
N ASN A 78 6.33 9.39 7.16
CA ASN A 78 6.35 7.97 7.41
C ASN A 78 7.40 7.26 6.56
N TYR A 79 7.52 7.62 5.28
CA TYR A 79 8.60 7.14 4.42
C TYR A 79 9.97 7.52 4.97
N LYS A 80 10.13 8.78 5.40
CA LYS A 80 11.40 9.28 5.95
C LYS A 80 11.83 8.55 7.22
N PHE A 81 10.88 8.10 8.03
CA PHE A 81 11.19 7.28 9.20
C PHE A 81 12.04 6.07 8.81
N PHE A 82 11.67 5.37 7.75
CA PHE A 82 12.39 4.19 7.29
C PHE A 82 13.66 4.54 6.52
N SER A 83 13.64 5.58 5.67
CA SER A 83 14.84 5.98 4.90
C SER A 83 15.98 6.44 5.78
N GLN A 84 15.72 6.92 6.98
CA GLN A 84 16.73 7.29 7.97
C GLN A 84 17.31 6.08 8.72
N ARG A 85 16.66 4.91 8.66
CA ARG A 85 17.01 3.71 9.45
C ARG A 85 17.47 2.54 8.62
N LEU A 86 17.02 2.45 7.36
CA LEU A 86 17.29 1.31 6.48
C LEU A 86 18.03 1.77 5.23
N LYS A 87 19.05 1.01 4.85
CA LYS A 87 19.84 1.29 3.62
C LYS A 87 19.08 0.92 2.36
N LYS A 88 18.27 -0.13 2.43
CA LYS A 88 17.42 -0.62 1.35
C LYS A 88 16.13 -1.18 1.95
N PHE A 89 15.03 -0.98 1.27
CA PHE A 89 13.72 -1.47 1.73
C PHE A 89 12.68 -1.34 0.62
N LEU A 90 11.58 -2.06 0.79
CA LEU A 90 10.35 -1.87 0.03
C LEU A 90 9.30 -1.29 0.98
N TYR A 91 8.90 -0.04 0.74
CA TYR A 91 7.95 0.68 1.56
C TYR A 91 6.56 0.62 0.93
N VAL A 92 5.59 0.06 1.65
CA VAL A 92 4.19 0.05 1.23
C VAL A 92 3.58 1.40 1.60
N ASP A 93 3.42 2.28 0.61
CA ASP A 93 2.81 3.59 0.83
C ASP A 93 1.31 3.48 1.07
N ARG A 94 0.64 2.67 0.26
CA ARG A 94 -0.80 2.43 0.39
C ARG A 94 -1.22 1.11 -0.22
N VAL A 95 -2.22 0.52 0.39
CA VAL A 95 -2.92 -0.66 -0.09
C VAL A 95 -4.42 -0.46 0.20
N ALA A 96 -5.26 -0.74 -0.78
CA ALA A 96 -6.70 -0.64 -0.62
C ALA A 96 -7.40 -1.77 -1.35
N ILE A 97 -8.49 -2.27 -0.75
CA ILE A 97 -9.35 -3.30 -1.32
C ILE A 97 -10.79 -2.79 -1.26
N ASN A 98 -11.51 -2.90 -2.37
CA ASN A 98 -12.91 -2.54 -2.44
C ASN A 98 -13.72 -3.32 -1.39
N GLU A 99 -14.57 -2.63 -0.66
CA GLU A 99 -15.29 -3.19 0.49
C GLU A 99 -16.00 -4.53 0.19
N PRO A 100 -16.75 -4.70 -0.93
CA PRO A 100 -17.39 -5.98 -1.23
C PRO A 100 -16.43 -7.15 -1.42
N HIS A 101 -15.16 -6.86 -1.67
CA HIS A 101 -14.11 -7.87 -1.92
C HIS A 101 -13.18 -8.08 -0.73
N ARG A 102 -13.41 -7.42 0.40
CA ARG A 102 -12.63 -7.64 1.63
C ARG A 102 -12.96 -9.00 2.22
N ARG A 103 -12.03 -9.54 3.03
CA ARG A 103 -12.12 -10.84 3.69
C ARG A 103 -12.23 -12.03 2.73
N MET A 104 -11.80 -11.84 1.48
CA MET A 104 -11.75 -12.89 0.46
C MET A 104 -10.32 -13.35 0.15
N GLY A 105 -9.35 -12.98 1.00
CA GLY A 105 -7.96 -13.36 0.83
C GLY A 105 -7.17 -12.49 -0.14
N LEU A 106 -7.72 -11.39 -0.65
CA LEU A 106 -7.02 -10.50 -1.60
C LEU A 106 -5.80 -9.81 -0.98
N GLY A 107 -5.91 -9.38 0.26
CA GLY A 107 -4.77 -8.80 0.98
C GLY A 107 -3.61 -9.78 1.06
N GLN A 108 -3.87 -11.03 1.42
CA GLN A 108 -2.86 -12.09 1.46
C GLN A 108 -2.27 -12.35 0.07
N ALA A 109 -3.08 -12.37 -0.97
CA ALA A 109 -2.62 -12.60 -2.35
C ALA A 109 -1.71 -11.47 -2.83
N ILE A 110 -2.07 -10.20 -2.57
CA ILE A 110 -1.24 -9.04 -2.87
C ILE A 110 0.10 -9.14 -2.12
N TYR A 111 0.07 -9.39 -0.82
CA TYR A 111 1.29 -9.48 -0.01
C TYR A 111 2.17 -10.67 -0.38
N LYS A 112 1.60 -11.77 -0.87
CA LYS A 112 2.38 -12.89 -1.39
C LYS A 112 3.29 -12.45 -2.55
N ASP A 113 2.76 -11.65 -3.48
CA ASP A 113 3.56 -11.06 -4.56
C ASP A 113 4.60 -10.08 -4.04
N ILE A 114 4.22 -9.23 -3.08
CA ILE A 114 5.14 -8.26 -2.48
C ILE A 114 6.27 -8.98 -1.72
N PHE A 115 5.97 -10.04 -0.99
CA PHE A 115 6.98 -10.84 -0.30
C PHE A 115 7.94 -11.51 -1.27
N ALA A 116 7.45 -12.03 -2.39
CA ALA A 116 8.29 -12.61 -3.44
C ALA A 116 9.22 -11.55 -4.04
N GLN A 117 8.71 -10.37 -4.35
CA GLN A 117 9.49 -9.26 -4.88
C GLN A 117 10.57 -8.80 -3.89
N ALA A 118 10.22 -8.67 -2.63
CA ALA A 118 11.15 -8.28 -1.57
C ALA A 118 12.23 -9.35 -1.34
N SER A 119 11.84 -10.62 -1.28
CA SER A 119 12.76 -11.75 -1.11
C SER A 119 13.77 -11.86 -2.25
N ASN A 120 13.30 -11.72 -3.51
CA ASN A 120 14.17 -11.78 -4.68
C ASN A 120 15.23 -10.67 -4.71
N ASN A 121 15.00 -9.56 -4.02
CA ASN A 121 15.91 -8.42 -3.95
C ASN A 121 16.55 -8.25 -2.56
N ASP A 122 16.31 -9.18 -1.66
CA ASP A 122 16.80 -9.15 -0.26
C ASP A 122 16.42 -7.83 0.44
N LEU A 123 15.13 -7.49 0.40
CA LEU A 123 14.60 -6.25 0.95
C LEU A 123 13.72 -6.50 2.17
N PRO A 124 13.90 -5.77 3.28
CA PRO A 124 12.85 -5.68 4.28
C PRO A 124 11.66 -4.91 3.72
N ILE A 125 10.47 -5.24 4.21
CA ILE A 125 9.23 -4.54 3.87
C ILE A 125 8.85 -3.65 5.04
N ALA A 126 8.57 -2.39 4.75
CA ALA A 126 8.27 -1.35 5.73
C ALA A 126 6.91 -0.73 5.45
N LEU A 127 6.16 -0.42 6.50
CA LEU A 127 4.87 0.25 6.37
C LEU A 127 4.42 0.86 7.70
N GLU A 128 3.37 1.66 7.66
CA GLU A 128 2.69 2.16 8.86
C GLU A 128 1.20 1.82 8.82
N VAL A 129 0.59 1.74 10.00
CA VAL A 129 -0.85 1.54 10.17
C VAL A 129 -1.36 2.54 11.21
N ASN A 130 -2.51 3.15 10.94
CA ASN A 130 -3.13 4.11 11.86
C ASN A 130 -3.52 3.42 13.18
N THR A 131 -3.11 4.03 14.29
CA THR A 131 -3.54 3.66 15.63
C THR A 131 -4.56 4.64 16.19
N LEU A 132 -4.61 5.86 15.63
CA LEU A 132 -5.61 6.88 15.92
C LEU A 132 -5.90 7.68 14.62
N PRO A 133 -7.09 7.62 14.04
CA PRO A 133 -8.17 6.68 14.39
C PRO A 133 -7.72 5.22 14.27
N LEU A 134 -8.24 4.36 15.15
CA LEU A 134 -7.79 2.97 15.26
C LEU A 134 -8.21 2.15 14.04
N ASN A 135 -7.23 1.60 13.33
CA ASN A 135 -7.45 0.64 12.24
C ASN A 135 -7.12 -0.79 12.72
N GLN A 136 -7.96 -1.32 13.60
CA GLN A 136 -7.75 -2.64 14.21
C GLN A 136 -7.65 -3.78 13.20
N PRO A 137 -8.50 -3.85 12.14
CA PRO A 137 -8.36 -4.91 11.14
C PRO A 137 -6.98 -4.93 10.47
N SER A 138 -6.45 -3.76 10.13
CA SER A 138 -5.13 -3.65 9.50
C SER A 138 -4.00 -4.00 10.46
N LEU A 139 -4.08 -3.56 11.72
CA LEU A 139 -3.10 -3.92 12.75
C LEU A 139 -3.02 -5.44 12.92
N LYS A 140 -4.17 -6.10 13.10
CA LYS A 140 -4.23 -7.56 13.23
C LYS A 140 -3.74 -8.28 11.98
N PHE A 141 -4.11 -7.79 10.80
CA PHE A 141 -3.70 -8.37 9.53
C PHE A 141 -2.18 -8.37 9.39
N HIS A 142 -1.53 -7.23 9.63
CA HIS A 142 -0.07 -7.12 9.49
C HIS A 142 0.68 -7.93 10.56
N GLU A 143 0.21 -7.93 11.79
CA GLU A 143 0.78 -8.78 12.84
C GLU A 143 0.69 -10.27 12.47
N LYS A 144 -0.46 -10.71 11.97
CA LYS A 144 -0.67 -12.09 11.52
C LYS A 144 0.22 -12.45 10.33
N MET A 145 0.51 -11.49 9.46
CA MET A 145 1.41 -11.68 8.31
C MET A 145 2.89 -11.71 8.72
N GLY A 146 3.21 -11.50 9.99
CA GLY A 146 4.57 -11.59 10.51
C GLY A 146 5.33 -10.28 10.56
N PHE A 147 4.66 -9.14 10.49
CA PHE A 147 5.29 -7.84 10.66
C PHE A 147 5.54 -7.54 12.13
N ASP A 148 6.71 -7.01 12.44
CA ASP A 148 7.09 -6.56 13.77
C ASP A 148 6.90 -5.07 13.93
N ARG A 149 6.29 -4.65 15.04
CA ARG A 149 6.14 -3.24 15.38
C ARG A 149 7.47 -2.67 15.85
N VAL A 150 7.92 -1.60 15.20
CA VAL A 150 9.26 -1.02 15.44
C VAL A 150 9.22 0.43 15.91
N GLY A 151 8.06 1.03 16.00
CA GLY A 151 7.91 2.39 16.48
C GLY A 151 6.50 2.93 16.38
N VAL A 152 6.32 4.14 16.86
CA VAL A 152 5.06 4.88 16.81
C VAL A 152 5.35 6.34 16.53
N LYS A 153 4.39 7.06 15.98
CA LYS A 153 4.45 8.50 15.82
C LYS A 153 3.06 9.11 15.97
N ASP A 154 3.01 10.19 16.76
CA ASP A 154 1.82 11.00 16.91
C ASP A 154 1.95 12.24 16.01
N PHE A 155 0.94 12.46 15.18
CA PHE A 155 0.74 13.69 14.41
C PHE A 155 -0.39 14.49 15.08
N ASP A 156 -0.62 15.72 14.65
CA ASP A 156 -1.67 16.57 15.23
C ASP A 156 -3.07 15.96 15.06
N ASP A 157 -3.32 15.27 13.95
CA ASP A 157 -4.64 14.73 13.58
C ASP A 157 -4.72 13.19 13.58
N ARG A 158 -3.59 12.49 13.81
CA ARG A 158 -3.54 11.03 13.79
C ARG A 158 -2.32 10.49 14.50
N SER A 159 -2.34 9.19 14.77
CA SER A 159 -1.16 8.43 15.23
C SER A 159 -0.97 7.18 14.39
N VAL A 160 0.27 6.76 14.22
CA VAL A 160 0.62 5.56 13.45
C VAL A 160 1.57 4.66 14.24
N ALA A 161 1.53 3.36 13.94
CA ALA A 161 2.55 2.40 14.31
C ALA A 161 3.35 2.01 13.06
N TYR A 162 4.66 1.87 13.23
CA TYR A 162 5.58 1.45 12.18
C TYR A 162 5.89 -0.03 12.28
N PHE A 163 5.92 -0.70 11.14
CA PHE A 163 6.13 -2.15 11.03
C PHE A 163 7.21 -2.48 10.01
N ILE A 164 7.99 -3.54 10.30
CA ILE A 164 8.99 -4.11 9.38
C ILE A 164 8.82 -5.64 9.36
N LYS A 165 8.99 -6.21 8.18
CA LYS A 165 9.12 -7.65 8.00
C LYS A 165 10.34 -7.97 7.15
#